data_a6cc126754aad5fff086d44780ebae28
#
_entry.id   a6cc126754aad5fff086d44780ebae28
#
_cell.length_a   1.000
_cell.length_b   1.000
_cell.length_c   1.000
_cell.angle_alpha   90.00
_cell.angle_beta   90.00
_cell.angle_gamma   90.00
#
_symmetry.space_group_name_H-M   'P 1'
#
loop_
_entity.id
_entity.type
_entity.pdbx_description
1 polymer ?
#
loop_
_entity_poly.entity_id
_entity_poly.type
_entity_poly.pdbx_seq_one_letter_code
_entity_poly.pdbx_strand_id
1 'polypeptide(L)'
;RGLGDVYKRQMVLCLTTPWTGWVFQIAADGTYQRGVLFVFVSSLQYLYSLVVCIYAVKYGIRETNKERRTLCWLFGIFLIFPLAAGMVQMTVGNTPIIAPAIITSLFIIFVYVQRTQIYNDALTGLNNRKRLFFMLEAKIPQVDKEHPMLLYILDANRFKQINDKYAHAEGDNALVSIAECMMQLAGEYHIFVARYGGDEFMMLDYGTELLEPVRVMERLHFLIAKKCEEKKIREQVLYSWGIPWGEDLV
;
A
#
# COMPACT_ATOMS: atom_id res chain seq x y z
N ARG A 1 -26.15 -7.78 -10.27
CA ARG A 1 -27.16 -8.80 -9.85
C ARG A 1 -26.83 -10.19 -10.39
N GLY A 2 -26.40 -10.39 -11.64
CA GLY A 2 -26.19 -11.73 -12.23
C GLY A 2 -25.09 -12.60 -11.61
N LEU A 3 -23.97 -12.02 -11.15
CA LEU A 3 -22.86 -12.79 -10.57
C LEU A 3 -23.22 -13.40 -9.20
N GLY A 4 -23.95 -12.66 -8.35
CA GLY A 4 -24.37 -13.18 -7.05
C GLY A 4 -25.33 -14.38 -7.15
N ASP A 5 -26.13 -14.44 -8.19
CA ASP A 5 -27.07 -15.55 -8.42
C ASP A 5 -26.35 -16.81 -8.93
N VAL A 6 -25.26 -16.64 -9.71
CA VAL A 6 -24.42 -17.76 -10.15
C VAL A 6 -23.72 -18.40 -8.96
N TYR A 7 -23.17 -17.61 -8.03
CA TYR A 7 -22.55 -18.14 -6.80
C TYR A 7 -23.54 -18.86 -5.90
N LYS A 8 -24.75 -18.32 -5.73
CA LYS A 8 -25.79 -19.01 -4.95
C LYS A 8 -26.14 -20.39 -5.54
N ARG A 9 -26.30 -20.47 -6.85
CA ARG A 9 -26.57 -21.75 -7.53
C ARG A 9 -25.39 -22.72 -7.41
N GLN A 10 -24.18 -22.24 -7.54
CA GLN A 10 -22.96 -23.05 -7.35
C GLN A 10 -22.84 -23.55 -5.91
N MET A 11 -23.13 -22.70 -4.92
CA MET A 11 -23.17 -23.08 -3.51
C MET A 11 -24.22 -24.17 -3.23
N VAL A 12 -25.42 -24.07 -3.80
CA VAL A 12 -26.46 -25.10 -3.69
C VAL A 12 -26.00 -26.42 -4.30
N LEU A 13 -25.38 -26.39 -5.48
CA LEU A 13 -24.81 -27.57 -6.12
C LEU A 13 -23.74 -28.25 -5.26
N CYS A 14 -22.84 -27.46 -4.65
CA CYS A 14 -21.80 -27.98 -3.75
C CYS A 14 -22.41 -28.59 -2.47
N LEU A 15 -23.40 -27.91 -1.87
CA LEU A 15 -24.07 -28.37 -0.64
C LEU A 15 -24.89 -29.65 -0.86
N THR A 16 -25.48 -29.84 -2.05
CA THR A 16 -26.27 -31.05 -2.39
C THR A 16 -25.40 -32.21 -2.88
N THR A 17 -24.12 -31.97 -3.14
CA THR A 17 -23.18 -32.98 -3.66
C THR A 17 -23.08 -34.26 -2.81
N PRO A 18 -23.09 -34.24 -1.44
CA PRO A 18 -23.06 -35.47 -0.64
C PRO A 18 -24.17 -36.46 -0.95
N TRP A 19 -25.33 -35.98 -1.43
CA TRP A 19 -26.48 -36.82 -1.78
C TRP A 19 -26.60 -37.12 -3.28
N THR A 20 -26.15 -36.18 -4.11
CA THR A 20 -26.30 -36.27 -5.57
C THR A 20 -25.09 -36.84 -6.28
N GLY A 21 -23.89 -36.77 -5.70
CA GLY A 21 -22.62 -37.14 -6.33
C GLY A 21 -22.26 -36.30 -7.57
N TRP A 22 -22.97 -35.18 -7.82
CA TRP A 22 -22.81 -34.44 -9.07
C TRP A 22 -21.47 -33.76 -9.24
N VAL A 23 -20.90 -33.19 -8.16
CA VAL A 23 -19.60 -32.54 -8.22
C VAL A 23 -18.47 -33.48 -7.80
N PHE A 24 -18.68 -34.24 -6.72
CA PHE A 24 -17.76 -35.26 -6.26
C PHE A 24 -18.51 -36.33 -5.48
N GLN A 25 -17.91 -37.50 -5.35
CA GLN A 25 -18.38 -38.61 -4.50
C GLN A 25 -17.19 -39.29 -3.82
N ILE A 26 -17.47 -39.90 -2.68
CA ILE A 26 -16.50 -40.72 -1.97
C ILE A 26 -16.92 -42.17 -2.20
N ALA A 27 -16.05 -42.95 -2.84
CA ALA A 27 -16.32 -44.35 -3.09
C ALA A 27 -16.30 -45.16 -1.77
N ALA A 28 -16.80 -46.39 -1.80
CA ALA A 28 -16.89 -47.28 -0.61
C ALA A 28 -15.52 -47.62 0.01
N ASP A 29 -14.45 -47.49 -0.76
CA ASP A 29 -13.05 -47.65 -0.33
C ASP A 29 -12.42 -46.34 0.27
N GLY A 30 -13.22 -45.30 0.40
CA GLY A 30 -12.76 -43.97 0.87
C GLY A 30 -12.07 -43.12 -0.20
N THR A 31 -11.99 -43.54 -1.44
CA THR A 31 -11.35 -42.76 -2.50
C THR A 31 -12.26 -41.65 -3.04
N TYR A 32 -11.64 -40.49 -3.32
CA TYR A 32 -12.31 -39.37 -3.94
C TYR A 32 -12.51 -39.60 -5.44
N GLN A 33 -13.73 -39.44 -5.90
CA GLN A 33 -14.08 -39.51 -7.33
C GLN A 33 -14.76 -38.23 -7.78
N ARG A 34 -14.38 -37.75 -8.98
CA ARG A 34 -14.95 -36.53 -9.58
C ARG A 34 -16.31 -36.84 -10.16
N GLY A 35 -17.32 -36.04 -9.83
CA GLY A 35 -18.66 -36.14 -10.40
C GLY A 35 -18.75 -35.54 -11.79
N VAL A 36 -19.89 -35.76 -12.46
CA VAL A 36 -20.12 -35.34 -13.85
C VAL A 36 -20.05 -33.80 -14.02
N LEU A 37 -20.45 -33.04 -13.02
CA LEU A 37 -20.43 -31.55 -13.07
C LEU A 37 -19.14 -30.94 -12.53
N PHE A 38 -18.17 -31.74 -12.08
CA PHE A 38 -16.92 -31.26 -11.52
C PHE A 38 -16.20 -30.28 -12.45
N VAL A 39 -16.01 -30.68 -13.71
CA VAL A 39 -15.31 -29.85 -14.71
C VAL A 39 -16.05 -28.54 -14.97
N PHE A 40 -17.38 -28.57 -15.07
CA PHE A 40 -18.19 -27.41 -15.31
C PHE A 40 -18.11 -26.40 -14.16
N VAL A 41 -18.27 -26.86 -12.92
CA VAL A 41 -18.21 -26.02 -11.71
C VAL A 41 -16.81 -25.39 -11.55
N SER A 42 -15.76 -26.19 -11.76
CA SER A 42 -14.38 -25.71 -11.69
C SER A 42 -14.07 -24.70 -12.80
N SER A 43 -14.49 -24.97 -14.03
CA SER A 43 -14.28 -24.06 -15.16
C SER A 43 -14.92 -22.69 -14.94
N LEU A 44 -16.11 -22.65 -14.35
CA LEU A 44 -16.81 -21.40 -14.02
C LEU A 44 -16.02 -20.56 -13.00
N GLN A 45 -15.44 -21.20 -11.99
CA GLN A 45 -14.60 -20.54 -10.98
C GLN A 45 -13.31 -19.98 -11.58
N TYR A 46 -12.66 -20.74 -12.47
CA TYR A 46 -11.48 -20.25 -13.20
C TYR A 46 -11.78 -19.07 -14.11
N LEU A 47 -12.90 -19.12 -14.84
CA LEU A 47 -13.34 -18.03 -15.69
C LEU A 47 -13.55 -16.74 -14.87
N TYR A 48 -14.21 -16.86 -13.72
CA TYR A 48 -14.41 -15.73 -12.83
C TYR A 48 -13.08 -15.16 -12.31
N SER A 49 -12.18 -16.01 -11.84
CA SER A 49 -10.87 -15.59 -11.36
C SER A 49 -10.05 -14.90 -12.46
N LEU A 50 -10.14 -15.39 -13.69
CA LEU A 50 -9.50 -14.77 -14.86
C LEU A 50 -10.07 -13.37 -15.13
N VAL A 51 -11.39 -13.19 -15.09
CA VAL A 51 -12.04 -11.89 -15.26
C VAL A 51 -11.56 -10.91 -14.18
N VAL A 52 -11.53 -11.32 -12.91
CA VAL A 52 -11.04 -10.47 -11.82
C VAL A 52 -9.57 -10.10 -12.03
N CYS A 53 -8.73 -11.04 -12.46
CA CYS A 53 -7.32 -10.78 -12.77
C CYS A 53 -7.16 -9.74 -13.89
N ILE A 54 -7.93 -9.86 -14.98
CA ILE A 54 -7.94 -8.90 -16.09
C ILE A 54 -8.35 -7.50 -15.58
N TYR A 55 -9.38 -7.42 -14.74
CA TYR A 55 -9.79 -6.16 -14.14
C TYR A 55 -8.71 -5.55 -13.25
N ALA A 56 -8.08 -6.35 -12.39
CA ALA A 56 -7.00 -5.91 -11.51
C ALA A 56 -5.81 -5.34 -12.33
N VAL A 57 -5.39 -6.05 -13.38
CA VAL A 57 -4.33 -5.59 -14.28
C VAL A 57 -4.73 -4.29 -15.01
N LYS A 58 -5.94 -4.24 -15.59
CA LYS A 58 -6.44 -3.06 -16.30
C LYS A 58 -6.51 -1.82 -15.40
N TYR A 59 -6.98 -2.00 -14.16
CA TYR A 59 -7.00 -0.93 -13.15
C TYR A 59 -5.59 -0.53 -12.75
N GLY A 60 -4.70 -1.49 -12.48
CA GLY A 60 -3.32 -1.24 -12.09
C GLY A 60 -2.51 -0.46 -13.12
N ILE A 61 -2.78 -0.66 -14.43
CA ILE A 61 -2.14 0.10 -15.50
C ILE A 61 -2.62 1.56 -15.54
N ARG A 62 -3.88 1.81 -15.20
CA ARG A 62 -4.51 3.15 -15.25
C ARG A 62 -4.34 3.96 -13.97
N GLU A 63 -4.03 3.28 -12.86
CA GLU A 63 -3.92 3.91 -11.54
C GLU A 63 -2.62 4.71 -11.42
N THR A 64 -2.75 5.98 -11.12
CA THR A 64 -1.62 6.91 -10.91
C THR A 64 -1.07 6.85 -9.51
N ASN A 65 -1.90 6.53 -8.52
CA ASN A 65 -1.47 6.37 -7.14
C ASN A 65 -0.66 5.08 -6.99
N LYS A 66 0.61 5.23 -6.58
CA LYS A 66 1.57 4.12 -6.46
C LYS A 66 1.09 3.00 -5.53
N GLU A 67 0.46 3.34 -4.41
CA GLU A 67 -0.04 2.35 -3.44
C GLU A 67 -1.21 1.55 -4.01
N ARG A 68 -2.22 2.24 -4.57
CA ARG A 68 -3.37 1.58 -5.21
C ARG A 68 -2.94 0.72 -6.38
N ARG A 69 -2.01 1.20 -7.18
CA ARG A 69 -1.43 0.42 -8.28
C ARG A 69 -0.76 -0.85 -7.77
N THR A 70 0.02 -0.77 -6.71
CA THR A 70 0.66 -1.94 -6.10
C THR A 70 -0.37 -2.94 -5.56
N LEU A 71 -1.44 -2.46 -4.91
CA LEU A 71 -2.54 -3.33 -4.47
C LEU A 71 -3.21 -4.05 -5.64
N CYS A 72 -3.47 -3.37 -6.76
CA CYS A 72 -4.02 -4.02 -7.96
C CYS A 72 -3.12 -5.14 -8.48
N TRP A 73 -1.79 -4.92 -8.53
CA TRP A 73 -0.83 -5.95 -8.93
C TRP A 73 -0.79 -7.13 -7.94
N LEU A 74 -0.86 -6.87 -6.65
CA LEU A 74 -0.90 -7.92 -5.62
C LEU A 74 -2.15 -8.79 -5.75
N PHE A 75 -3.32 -8.19 -6.01
CA PHE A 75 -4.53 -8.95 -6.28
C PHE A 75 -4.41 -9.79 -7.55
N GLY A 76 -3.76 -9.28 -8.60
CA GLY A 76 -3.46 -10.05 -9.80
C GLY A 76 -2.57 -11.27 -9.51
N ILE A 77 -1.47 -11.06 -8.78
CA ILE A 77 -0.52 -12.11 -8.39
C ILE A 77 -1.19 -13.14 -7.47
N PHE A 78 -2.05 -12.70 -6.53
CA PHE A 78 -2.80 -13.58 -5.64
C PHE A 78 -3.57 -14.66 -6.40
N LEU A 79 -4.18 -14.30 -7.53
CA LEU A 79 -5.00 -15.24 -8.32
C LEU A 79 -4.16 -16.20 -9.18
N ILE A 80 -2.93 -15.82 -9.55
CA ILE A 80 -2.08 -16.63 -10.42
C ILE A 80 -1.73 -17.98 -9.77
N PHE A 81 -1.36 -17.99 -8.48
CA PHE A 81 -0.96 -19.21 -7.78
C PHE A 81 -2.09 -20.24 -7.69
N PRO A 82 -3.31 -19.92 -7.21
CA PRO A 82 -4.43 -20.86 -7.20
C PRO A 82 -4.87 -21.31 -8.59
N LEU A 83 -4.79 -20.43 -9.61
CA LEU A 83 -5.09 -20.79 -10.99
C LEU A 83 -4.10 -21.83 -11.53
N ALA A 84 -2.80 -21.59 -11.38
CA ALA A 84 -1.76 -22.52 -11.80
C ALA A 84 -1.87 -23.86 -11.04
N ALA A 85 -2.05 -23.81 -9.72
CA ALA A 85 -2.25 -24.99 -8.89
C ALA A 85 -3.46 -25.81 -9.32
N GLY A 86 -4.57 -25.14 -9.65
CA GLY A 86 -5.76 -25.80 -10.13
C GLY A 86 -5.60 -26.47 -11.49
N MET A 87 -4.86 -25.85 -12.42
CA MET A 87 -4.52 -26.47 -13.70
C MET A 87 -3.68 -27.74 -13.49
N VAL A 88 -2.66 -27.66 -12.62
CA VAL A 88 -1.83 -28.82 -12.27
C VAL A 88 -2.67 -29.92 -11.61
N GLN A 89 -3.54 -29.56 -10.68
CA GLN A 89 -4.42 -30.55 -10.01
C GLN A 89 -5.42 -31.20 -10.96
N MET A 90 -5.83 -30.51 -12.03
CA MET A 90 -6.67 -31.10 -13.06
C MET A 90 -5.93 -32.19 -13.87
N THR A 91 -4.60 -32.02 -14.07
CA THR A 91 -3.78 -32.96 -14.88
C THR A 91 -3.17 -34.09 -14.06
N VAL A 92 -2.69 -33.79 -12.86
CA VAL A 92 -1.93 -34.73 -12.01
C VAL A 92 -2.83 -35.61 -11.11
N GLY A 93 -4.13 -35.25 -10.97
CA GLY A 93 -5.06 -36.06 -10.18
C GLY A 93 -5.04 -35.72 -8.68
N ASN A 94 -5.29 -36.69 -7.81
CA ASN A 94 -5.71 -36.60 -6.40
C ASN A 94 -4.83 -35.77 -5.41
N THR A 95 -3.91 -34.94 -5.84
CA THR A 95 -3.09 -34.13 -4.95
C THR A 95 -3.76 -32.77 -4.63
N PRO A 96 -4.04 -32.41 -3.36
CA PRO A 96 -4.72 -31.19 -2.99
C PRO A 96 -3.77 -29.98 -3.00
N ILE A 97 -3.32 -29.56 -4.19
CA ILE A 97 -2.33 -28.48 -4.36
C ILE A 97 -2.94 -27.08 -4.24
N ILE A 98 -4.26 -26.92 -4.47
CA ILE A 98 -4.94 -25.63 -4.46
C ILE A 98 -4.88 -24.99 -3.07
N ALA A 99 -5.11 -25.72 -2.00
CA ALA A 99 -5.13 -25.20 -0.64
C ALA A 99 -3.77 -24.59 -0.22
N PRO A 100 -2.62 -25.26 -0.39
CA PRO A 100 -1.31 -24.66 -0.18
C PRO A 100 -1.07 -23.41 -1.04
N ALA A 101 -1.51 -23.40 -2.29
CA ALA A 101 -1.36 -22.26 -3.18
C ALA A 101 -2.15 -21.03 -2.71
N ILE A 102 -3.38 -21.22 -2.23
CA ILE A 102 -4.19 -20.15 -1.62
C ILE A 102 -3.50 -19.61 -0.35
N ILE A 103 -3.04 -20.50 0.53
CA ILE A 103 -2.35 -20.10 1.77
C ILE A 103 -1.09 -19.29 1.45
N THR A 104 -0.29 -19.73 0.48
CA THR A 104 0.91 -19.01 0.04
C THR A 104 0.57 -17.62 -0.50
N SER A 105 -0.48 -17.52 -1.32
CA SER A 105 -0.93 -16.23 -1.86
C SER A 105 -1.42 -15.28 -0.77
N LEU A 106 -2.20 -15.77 0.20
CA LEU A 106 -2.65 -15.00 1.36
C LEU A 106 -1.48 -14.55 2.23
N PHE A 107 -0.48 -15.43 2.41
CA PHE A 107 0.73 -15.10 3.18
C PHE A 107 1.54 -13.97 2.51
N ILE A 108 1.66 -13.97 1.19
CA ILE A 108 2.34 -12.89 0.45
C ILE A 108 1.61 -11.55 0.68
N ILE A 109 0.27 -11.54 0.56
CA ILE A 109 -0.52 -10.32 0.82
C ILE A 109 -0.37 -9.88 2.27
N PHE A 110 -0.46 -10.81 3.22
CA PHE A 110 -0.29 -10.52 4.65
C PHE A 110 1.07 -9.86 4.95
N VAL A 111 2.17 -10.44 4.43
CA VAL A 111 3.51 -9.88 4.60
C VAL A 111 3.62 -8.48 4.01
N TYR A 112 3.00 -8.24 2.84
CA TYR A 112 2.99 -6.92 2.21
C TYR A 112 2.22 -5.89 3.07
N VAL A 113 1.02 -6.23 3.53
CA VAL A 113 0.21 -5.35 4.39
C VAL A 113 0.94 -5.04 5.69
N GLN A 114 1.54 -6.05 6.32
CA GLN A 114 2.36 -5.83 7.52
C GLN A 114 3.53 -4.88 7.27
N ARG A 115 4.22 -5.03 6.13
CA ARG A 115 5.31 -4.12 5.76
C ARG A 115 4.86 -2.68 5.61
N THR A 116 3.72 -2.43 4.96
CA THR A 116 3.21 -1.06 4.77
C THR A 116 2.81 -0.42 6.10
N GLN A 117 2.17 -1.17 7.00
CA GLN A 117 1.80 -0.68 8.34
C GLN A 117 3.02 -0.40 9.23
N ILE A 118 4.12 -1.16 9.05
CA ILE A 118 5.33 -0.97 9.87
C ILE A 118 6.08 0.31 9.50
N TYR A 119 5.99 0.80 8.27
CA TYR A 119 6.84 1.87 7.75
C TYR A 119 6.11 3.17 7.40
N ASN A 120 4.78 3.19 7.40
CA ASN A 120 4.01 4.40 7.13
C ASN A 120 3.31 4.90 8.41
N ASP A 121 3.12 6.21 8.47
CA ASP A 121 2.27 6.86 9.48
C ASP A 121 0.80 6.68 9.11
N ALA A 122 0.00 6.17 10.04
CA ALA A 122 -1.39 5.78 9.80
C ALA A 122 -2.31 6.97 9.47
N LEU A 123 -2.01 8.17 9.98
CA LEU A 123 -2.81 9.36 9.75
C LEU A 123 -2.47 10.02 8.41
N THR A 124 -1.18 10.22 8.16
CA THR A 124 -0.70 11.06 7.05
C THR A 124 -0.31 10.27 5.81
N GLY A 125 -0.07 8.95 5.94
CA GLY A 125 0.46 8.11 4.85
C GLY A 125 1.93 8.33 4.52
N LEU A 126 2.59 9.33 5.14
CA LEU A 126 4.04 9.53 5.01
C LEU A 126 4.82 8.36 5.58
N ASN A 127 6.11 8.28 5.26
CA ASN A 127 7.00 7.39 6.00
C ASN A 127 6.96 7.76 7.49
N ASN A 128 6.97 6.75 8.35
CA ASN A 128 7.02 7.00 9.79
C ASN A 128 8.46 7.12 10.31
N ARG A 129 8.60 7.44 11.61
CA ARG A 129 9.87 7.53 12.32
C ARG A 129 10.77 6.31 12.11
N LYS A 130 10.20 5.09 12.14
CA LYS A 130 10.98 3.86 11.99
C LYS A 130 11.63 3.77 10.61
N ARG A 131 10.91 4.13 9.56
CA ARG A 131 11.45 4.14 8.19
C ARG A 131 12.49 5.23 7.99
N LEU A 132 12.29 6.39 8.63
CA LEU A 132 13.29 7.46 8.62
C LEU A 132 14.61 6.97 9.21
N PHE A 133 14.61 6.37 10.39
CA PHE A 133 15.85 5.82 10.99
C PHE A 133 16.49 4.77 10.13
N PHE A 134 15.71 3.86 9.54
CA PHE A 134 16.24 2.87 8.61
C PHE A 134 16.93 3.53 7.40
N MET A 135 16.36 4.62 6.87
CA MET A 135 16.99 5.37 5.77
C MET A 135 18.26 6.09 6.22
N LEU A 136 18.25 6.72 7.40
CA LEU A 136 19.43 7.40 7.96
C LEU A 136 20.57 6.40 8.19
N GLU A 137 20.31 5.27 8.84
CA GLU A 137 21.31 4.21 9.07
C GLU A 137 21.92 3.70 7.76
N ALA A 138 21.12 3.60 6.70
CA ALA A 138 21.60 3.16 5.38
C ALA A 138 22.38 4.24 4.63
N LYS A 139 22.08 5.53 4.84
CA LYS A 139 22.63 6.63 4.05
C LYS A 139 23.79 7.35 4.74
N ILE A 140 23.79 7.50 6.07
CA ILE A 140 24.88 8.17 6.80
C ILE A 140 26.26 7.57 6.48
N PRO A 141 26.47 6.23 6.40
CA PRO A 141 27.77 5.66 6.05
C PRO A 141 28.24 5.94 4.62
N GLN A 142 27.33 6.44 3.77
CA GLN A 142 27.61 6.77 2.36
C GLN A 142 27.86 8.27 2.15
N VAL A 143 27.76 9.08 3.21
CA VAL A 143 27.94 10.53 3.15
C VAL A 143 29.43 10.83 3.03
N ASP A 144 29.79 11.57 1.98
CA ASP A 144 31.12 12.13 1.73
C ASP A 144 30.98 13.45 0.95
N LYS A 145 32.09 14.01 0.48
CA LYS A 145 32.06 15.27 -0.30
C LYS A 145 31.36 15.16 -1.66
N GLU A 146 31.31 13.95 -2.23
CA GLU A 146 30.68 13.66 -3.52
C GLU A 146 29.20 13.27 -3.35
N HIS A 147 28.84 12.79 -2.15
CA HIS A 147 27.49 12.32 -1.80
C HIS A 147 27.01 13.01 -0.52
N PRO A 148 26.77 14.31 -0.54
CA PRO A 148 26.29 15.05 0.62
C PRO A 148 24.87 14.65 0.98
N MET A 149 24.47 14.94 2.23
CA MET A 149 23.13 14.68 2.74
C MET A 149 22.63 15.90 3.54
N LEU A 150 21.38 16.27 3.33
CA LEU A 150 20.74 17.37 4.04
C LEU A 150 19.46 16.89 4.72
N LEU A 151 19.36 17.11 6.03
CA LEU A 151 18.18 16.80 6.83
C LEU A 151 17.43 18.08 7.18
N TYR A 152 16.16 18.14 6.82
CA TYR A 152 15.23 19.20 7.22
C TYR A 152 14.39 18.69 8.38
N ILE A 153 14.26 19.48 9.43
CA ILE A 153 13.39 19.24 10.58
C ILE A 153 12.31 20.32 10.55
N LEU A 154 11.07 19.91 10.57
CA LEU A 154 9.88 20.74 10.39
C LEU A 154 8.92 20.49 11.54
N ASP A 155 8.33 21.56 12.05
CA ASP A 155 7.34 21.54 13.12
C ASP A 155 6.10 22.32 12.68
N ALA A 156 4.90 21.81 12.96
CA ALA A 156 3.67 22.51 12.66
C ALA A 156 3.36 23.51 13.77
N ASN A 157 3.81 24.76 13.56
CA ASN A 157 3.64 25.83 14.53
C ASN A 157 2.19 26.01 14.98
N ARG A 158 2.02 26.21 16.31
CA ARG A 158 0.71 26.42 16.94
C ARG A 158 -0.27 25.27 16.78
N PHE A 159 0.20 24.04 16.47
CA PHE A 159 -0.66 22.88 16.30
C PHE A 159 -1.57 22.65 17.51
N LYS A 160 -1.05 22.84 18.74
CA LYS A 160 -1.86 22.78 19.95
C LYS A 160 -3.01 23.79 19.95
N GLN A 161 -2.78 25.01 19.49
CA GLN A 161 -3.83 26.03 19.42
C GLN A 161 -4.93 25.67 18.41
N ILE A 162 -4.57 25.00 17.30
CA ILE A 162 -5.55 24.47 16.33
C ILE A 162 -6.43 23.42 17.00
N ASN A 163 -5.83 22.48 17.73
CA ASN A 163 -6.56 21.45 18.45
C ASN A 163 -7.49 22.03 19.52
N ASP A 164 -6.98 22.98 20.33
CA ASP A 164 -7.73 23.61 21.42
C ASP A 164 -8.90 24.46 20.91
N LYS A 165 -8.75 25.10 19.75
CA LYS A 165 -9.75 26.03 19.20
C LYS A 165 -10.77 25.35 18.27
N TYR A 166 -10.34 24.32 17.50
CA TYR A 166 -11.14 23.73 16.43
C TYR A 166 -11.37 22.20 16.58
N ALA A 167 -10.94 21.60 17.69
CA ALA A 167 -10.93 20.19 17.99
C ALA A 167 -9.87 19.36 17.23
N HIS A 168 -9.58 18.17 17.74
CA HIS A 168 -8.54 17.27 17.18
C HIS A 168 -8.73 16.87 15.72
N ALA A 169 -9.98 16.81 15.26
CA ALA A 169 -10.26 16.49 13.85
C ALA A 169 -9.71 17.55 12.88
N GLU A 170 -9.72 18.84 13.25
CA GLU A 170 -9.13 19.88 12.42
C GLU A 170 -7.60 19.88 12.48
N GLY A 171 -7.02 19.51 13.63
CA GLY A 171 -5.59 19.25 13.72
C GLY A 171 -5.14 18.10 12.84
N ASP A 172 -5.88 17.00 12.84
CA ASP A 172 -5.63 15.86 11.95
C ASP A 172 -5.72 16.25 10.48
N ASN A 173 -6.72 17.05 10.09
CA ASN A 173 -6.86 17.60 8.74
C ASN A 173 -5.68 18.50 8.35
N ALA A 174 -5.15 19.29 9.27
CA ALA A 174 -3.99 20.13 9.05
C ALA A 174 -2.72 19.26 8.79
N LEU A 175 -2.49 18.25 9.62
CA LEU A 175 -1.36 17.31 9.45
C LEU A 175 -1.44 16.56 8.13
N VAL A 176 -2.61 16.07 7.74
CA VAL A 176 -2.84 15.41 6.44
C VAL A 176 -2.56 16.39 5.29
N SER A 177 -2.95 17.65 5.42
CA SER A 177 -2.72 18.66 4.38
C SER A 177 -1.23 18.99 4.20
N ILE A 178 -0.47 19.10 5.30
CA ILE A 178 0.99 19.24 5.26
C ILE A 178 1.61 18.03 4.56
N ALA A 179 1.20 16.82 4.94
CA ALA A 179 1.71 15.60 4.38
C ALA A 179 1.45 15.48 2.87
N GLU A 180 0.26 15.87 2.40
CA GLU A 180 -0.06 15.91 0.97
C GLU A 180 0.89 16.85 0.20
N CYS A 181 1.20 18.03 0.77
CA CYS A 181 2.15 18.96 0.17
C CYS A 181 3.58 18.42 0.17
N MET A 182 4.01 17.76 1.26
CA MET A 182 5.32 17.10 1.34
C MET A 182 5.43 15.94 0.35
N MET A 183 4.39 15.15 0.16
CA MET A 183 4.37 14.08 -0.86
C MET A 183 4.48 14.65 -2.28
N GLN A 184 3.82 15.77 -2.57
CA GLN A 184 3.95 16.45 -3.85
C GLN A 184 5.38 16.95 -4.05
N LEU A 185 5.95 17.62 -3.05
CA LEU A 185 7.34 18.11 -3.07
C LEU A 185 8.33 16.94 -3.28
N ALA A 186 8.13 15.82 -2.57
CA ALA A 186 8.94 14.61 -2.73
C ALA A 186 8.90 14.04 -4.14
N GLY A 187 7.76 14.14 -4.81
CA GLY A 187 7.61 13.75 -6.22
C GLY A 187 8.32 14.69 -7.19
N GLU A 188 8.36 16.00 -6.89
CA GLU A 188 9.00 17.02 -7.72
C GLU A 188 10.54 16.98 -7.60
N TYR A 189 11.06 16.78 -6.40
CA TYR A 189 12.49 16.92 -6.07
C TYR A 189 13.19 15.60 -5.70
N HIS A 190 12.48 14.47 -5.68
CA HIS A 190 12.98 13.14 -5.33
C HIS A 190 13.57 13.04 -3.91
N ILE A 191 13.11 13.87 -2.98
CA ILE A 191 13.49 13.86 -1.57
C ILE A 191 12.66 12.83 -0.78
N PHE A 192 13.27 12.27 0.28
CA PHE A 192 12.55 11.40 1.20
C PHE A 192 11.81 12.25 2.24
N VAL A 193 10.56 11.91 2.55
CA VAL A 193 9.72 12.63 3.52
C VAL A 193 9.13 11.68 4.55
N ALA A 194 9.06 12.13 5.81
CA ALA A 194 8.57 11.33 6.92
C ALA A 194 7.86 12.19 7.97
N ARG A 195 6.92 11.59 8.69
CA ARG A 195 6.40 12.13 9.95
C ARG A 195 7.16 11.48 11.10
N TYR A 196 7.82 12.31 11.90
CA TYR A 196 8.62 11.84 13.04
C TYR A 196 7.72 11.48 14.24
N GLY A 197 6.70 12.30 14.50
CA GLY A 197 5.68 12.07 15.54
C GLY A 197 4.95 13.36 15.87
N GLY A 198 3.76 13.28 16.40
CA GLY A 198 2.97 14.46 16.73
C GLY A 198 2.81 15.41 15.54
N ASP A 199 3.36 16.60 15.67
CA ASP A 199 3.39 17.69 14.69
C ASP A 199 4.75 17.86 14.00
N GLU A 200 5.69 16.93 14.25
CA GLU A 200 7.05 16.96 13.70
C GLU A 200 7.16 16.15 12.41
N PHE A 201 7.76 16.78 11.39
CA PHE A 201 8.06 16.19 10.09
C PHE A 201 9.54 16.28 9.75
N MET A 202 10.01 15.39 8.90
CA MET A 202 11.38 15.41 8.44
C MET A 202 11.46 15.15 6.94
N MET A 203 12.41 15.84 6.29
CA MET A 203 12.76 15.59 4.89
C MET A 203 14.25 15.30 4.81
N LEU A 204 14.61 14.36 3.92
CA LEU A 204 15.99 13.97 3.70
C LEU A 204 16.30 14.11 2.20
N ASP A 205 17.21 15.01 1.90
CA ASP A 205 17.78 15.18 0.56
C ASP A 205 19.17 14.53 0.53
N TYR A 206 19.38 13.65 -0.42
CA TYR A 206 20.63 12.87 -0.56
C TYR A 206 20.87 12.56 -2.04
N GLY A 207 22.11 12.73 -2.47
CA GLY A 207 22.48 12.52 -3.86
C GLY A 207 23.81 13.16 -4.17
N THR A 208 24.17 13.23 -5.45
CA THR A 208 25.40 13.87 -5.93
C THR A 208 25.32 15.39 -5.90
N GLU A 209 24.10 15.94 -6.03
CA GLU A 209 23.84 17.39 -5.96
C GLU A 209 22.69 17.63 -5.01
N LEU A 210 22.94 18.35 -3.92
CA LEU A 210 21.87 18.79 -3.01
C LEU A 210 21.10 19.95 -3.63
N LEU A 211 19.79 19.93 -3.35
CA LEU A 211 18.93 21.05 -3.71
C LEU A 211 19.27 22.26 -2.83
N GLU A 212 19.10 23.46 -3.39
CA GLU A 212 19.21 24.68 -2.62
C GLU A 212 18.11 24.73 -1.54
N PRO A 213 18.46 24.75 -0.23
CA PRO A 213 17.49 24.61 0.85
C PRO A 213 16.38 25.67 0.82
N VAL A 214 16.74 26.89 0.45
CA VAL A 214 15.80 28.00 0.36
C VAL A 214 14.71 27.71 -0.68
N ARG A 215 15.08 27.24 -1.86
CA ARG A 215 14.12 26.89 -2.93
C ARG A 215 13.18 25.77 -2.53
N VAL A 216 13.69 24.75 -1.85
CA VAL A 216 12.88 23.62 -1.37
C VAL A 216 11.84 24.13 -0.37
N MET A 217 12.26 25.00 0.58
CA MET A 217 11.38 25.54 1.60
C MET A 217 10.37 26.53 1.04
N GLU A 218 10.77 27.42 0.13
CA GLU A 218 9.85 28.32 -0.57
C GLU A 218 8.78 27.54 -1.35
N ARG A 219 9.18 26.48 -2.03
CA ARG A 219 8.25 25.62 -2.75
C ARG A 219 7.27 24.93 -1.82
N LEU A 220 7.74 24.40 -0.67
CA LEU A 220 6.88 23.79 0.32
C LEU A 220 5.89 24.80 0.89
N HIS A 221 6.35 26.01 1.26
CA HIS A 221 5.49 27.09 1.74
C HIS A 221 4.41 27.47 0.72
N PHE A 222 4.78 27.59 -0.55
CA PHE A 222 3.82 27.86 -1.62
C PHE A 222 2.74 26.79 -1.73
N LEU A 223 3.15 25.50 -1.69
CA LEU A 223 2.21 24.37 -1.78
C LEU A 223 1.21 24.37 -0.62
N ILE A 224 1.70 24.65 0.58
CA ILE A 224 0.84 24.68 1.76
C ILE A 224 -0.07 25.90 1.78
N ALA A 225 0.43 27.08 1.44
CA ALA A 225 -0.41 28.27 1.34
C ALA A 225 -1.56 28.03 0.36
N LYS A 226 -1.25 27.50 -0.83
CA LYS A 226 -2.26 27.13 -1.82
C LYS A 226 -3.25 26.09 -1.27
N LYS A 227 -2.78 25.07 -0.56
CA LYS A 227 -3.64 24.03 0.03
C LYS A 227 -4.54 24.56 1.12
N CYS A 228 -4.04 25.50 1.95
CA CYS A 228 -4.82 26.18 2.97
C CYS A 228 -5.95 27.00 2.36
N GLU A 229 -5.69 27.72 1.26
CA GLU A 229 -6.72 28.46 0.52
C GLU A 229 -7.79 27.52 -0.05
N GLU A 230 -7.39 26.44 -0.72
CA GLU A 230 -8.29 25.45 -1.31
C GLU A 230 -9.22 24.77 -0.27
N LYS A 231 -8.67 24.37 0.87
CA LYS A 231 -9.41 23.70 1.95
C LYS A 231 -10.06 24.67 2.93
N LYS A 232 -9.91 25.99 2.77
CA LYS A 232 -10.40 27.03 3.71
C LYS A 232 -9.92 26.80 5.14
N ILE A 233 -8.69 26.32 5.30
CA ILE A 233 -8.07 26.15 6.62
C ILE A 233 -7.82 27.54 7.19
N ARG A 234 -8.44 27.83 8.34
CA ARG A 234 -8.55 29.19 8.90
C ARG A 234 -7.27 29.76 9.50
N GLU A 235 -6.23 28.95 9.67
CA GLU A 235 -4.94 29.39 10.20
C GLU A 235 -3.81 28.91 9.29
N GLN A 236 -2.83 29.81 9.03
CA GLN A 236 -1.61 29.44 8.34
C GLN A 236 -0.77 28.54 9.26
N VAL A 237 -0.56 27.31 8.87
CA VAL A 237 0.36 26.39 9.52
C VAL A 237 1.77 26.78 9.08
N LEU A 238 2.48 27.55 9.91
CA LEU A 238 3.85 28.00 9.67
C LEU A 238 4.84 26.98 10.25
N TYR A 239 6.01 26.85 9.63
CA TYR A 239 7.06 25.92 10.06
C TYR A 239 8.28 26.66 10.57
N SER A 240 8.99 26.04 11.49
CA SER A 240 10.39 26.32 11.76
C SER A 240 11.26 25.22 11.18
N TRP A 241 12.40 25.57 10.66
CA TRP A 241 13.34 24.67 10.03
C TRP A 241 14.74 24.80 10.64
N GLY A 242 15.50 23.73 10.60
CA GLY A 242 16.84 23.66 11.20
C GLY A 242 17.82 22.84 10.35
N ILE A 243 18.95 23.05 10.60
CA ILE A 243 20.37 22.70 10.46
C ILE A 243 20.75 21.80 9.27
N PRO A 244 21.67 22.26 8.40
CA PRO A 244 22.40 21.40 7.49
C PRO A 244 23.34 20.47 8.27
N TRP A 245 23.34 19.19 7.94
CA TRP A 245 24.32 18.24 8.40
C TRP A 245 25.54 18.32 7.47
N GLY A 246 26.56 19.04 7.87
CA GLY A 246 27.79 19.26 7.10
C GLY A 246 28.92 19.82 7.94
N GLU A 247 30.10 19.59 7.55
CA GLU A 247 31.46 20.01 7.87
C GLU A 247 31.86 20.50 9.28
N ASP A 248 30.93 20.95 10.13
CA ASP A 248 31.25 21.52 11.45
C ASP A 248 31.05 20.55 12.63
N LEU A 249 30.85 19.24 12.37
CA LEU A 249 30.68 18.20 13.40
C LEU A 249 31.73 17.08 13.27
N VAL A 250 32.95 17.42 12.81
CA VAL A 250 34.12 16.54 12.91
C VAL A 250 35.15 17.21 13.77
#